data_aed4221d976058a77a8a76aa51df090d
#
_entry.id   aed4221d976058a77a8a76aa51df090d
#
_cell.length_a   1.000
_cell.length_b   1.000
_cell.length_c   1.000
_cell.angle_alpha   90.00
_cell.angle_beta   90.00
_cell.angle_gamma   90.00
#
_symmetry.space_group_name_H-M   'P 1'
#
loop_
_entity.id
_entity.type
_entity.pdbx_description
1 polymer ?
#
loop_
_entity_poly.entity_id
_entity_poly.type
_entity_poly.pdbx_seq_one_letter_code
_entity_poly.pdbx_strand_id
1 'polypeptide(L)'
;DKPNIRVLLLHAREIIEQIAIGKLDIGISGFDLLKESEINIQKNIKVEKKLNFGFANLVLAVREEFIDVFTTLDLDEVADEFRKKNKRLIRIGSKYANLTRQYLYSRGVTNFSIVKSRGATESMAAISTAELISDITSSGQTLKANKLRVLNDGEILKSQACLMRSRLSTKKKGVNKIIKLIS
;
A
#
# COMPACT_ATOMS: atom_id res chain seq x y z
N ASP A 1 -17.47 -23.64 -27.90
CA ASP A 1 -16.90 -24.15 -26.63
C ASP A 1 -16.93 -23.05 -25.60
N LYS A 2 -17.69 -23.24 -24.50
CA LYS A 2 -17.64 -22.37 -23.34
C LYS A 2 -16.29 -22.62 -22.62
N PRO A 3 -15.52 -21.59 -22.29
CA PRO A 3 -14.30 -21.79 -21.53
C PRO A 3 -14.64 -22.41 -20.17
N ASN A 4 -13.89 -23.43 -19.78
CA ASN A 4 -14.01 -24.02 -18.44
C ASN A 4 -13.38 -23.04 -17.44
N ILE A 5 -14.21 -22.24 -16.74
CA ILE A 5 -13.78 -21.20 -15.81
C ILE A 5 -13.98 -21.72 -14.38
N ARG A 6 -12.92 -21.72 -13.60
CA ARG A 6 -12.97 -21.93 -12.16
C ARG A 6 -12.77 -20.58 -11.45
N VAL A 7 -13.71 -20.19 -10.61
CA VAL A 7 -13.62 -18.97 -9.80
C VAL A 7 -13.24 -19.35 -8.36
N LEU A 8 -12.25 -18.64 -7.81
CA LEU A 8 -11.78 -18.80 -6.43
C LEU A 8 -11.91 -17.46 -5.70
N LEU A 9 -12.40 -17.49 -4.47
CA LEU A 9 -12.42 -16.35 -3.55
C LEU A 9 -11.26 -16.50 -2.58
N LEU A 10 -10.32 -15.58 -2.62
CA LEU A 10 -9.09 -15.59 -1.84
C LEU A 10 -8.88 -14.22 -1.20
N HIS A 11 -8.01 -14.16 -0.19
CA HIS A 11 -7.58 -12.88 0.37
C HIS A 11 -6.82 -12.06 -0.70
N ALA A 12 -7.02 -10.74 -0.71
CA ALA A 12 -6.52 -9.86 -1.78
C ALA A 12 -5.00 -9.97 -2.03
N ARG A 13 -4.19 -10.14 -0.98
CA ARG A 13 -2.73 -10.35 -1.08
C ARG A 13 -2.40 -11.71 -1.68
N GLU A 14 -3.14 -12.74 -1.27
CA GLU A 14 -2.96 -14.09 -1.80
C GLU A 14 -3.25 -14.16 -3.31
N ILE A 15 -4.26 -13.42 -3.79
CA ILE A 15 -4.53 -13.30 -5.24
C ILE A 15 -3.26 -12.85 -5.99
N ILE A 16 -2.57 -11.82 -5.49
CA ILE A 16 -1.32 -11.32 -6.10
C ILE A 16 -0.25 -12.43 -6.15
N GLU A 17 -0.05 -13.12 -5.05
CA GLU A 17 0.95 -14.19 -4.94
C GLU A 17 0.64 -15.35 -5.89
N GLN A 18 -0.62 -15.81 -5.95
CA GLN A 18 -1.05 -16.91 -6.81
C GLN A 18 -0.97 -16.56 -8.31
N ILE A 19 -1.26 -15.29 -8.69
CA ILE A 19 -1.05 -14.79 -10.06
C ILE A 19 0.44 -14.79 -10.41
N ALA A 20 1.29 -14.32 -9.49
CA ALA A 20 2.72 -14.18 -9.73
C ALA A 20 3.43 -15.51 -9.98
N ILE A 21 2.96 -16.61 -9.36
CA ILE A 21 3.48 -17.96 -9.56
C ILE A 21 2.75 -18.77 -10.66
N GLY A 22 1.77 -18.16 -11.34
CA GLY A 22 1.04 -18.77 -12.45
C GLY A 22 -0.03 -19.79 -12.05
N LYS A 23 -0.39 -19.91 -10.77
CA LYS A 23 -1.50 -20.77 -10.30
C LYS A 23 -2.87 -20.17 -10.63
N LEU A 24 -2.97 -18.84 -10.67
CA LEU A 24 -4.11 -18.12 -11.21
C LEU A 24 -3.72 -17.46 -12.53
N ASP A 25 -4.56 -17.64 -13.55
CA ASP A 25 -4.37 -16.99 -14.85
C ASP A 25 -4.66 -15.48 -14.77
N ILE A 26 -5.76 -15.13 -14.09
CA ILE A 26 -6.22 -13.76 -13.87
C ILE A 26 -6.77 -13.60 -12.45
N GLY A 27 -6.81 -12.37 -11.96
CA GLY A 27 -7.47 -12.03 -10.69
C GLY A 27 -7.72 -10.53 -10.56
N ILE A 28 -8.57 -10.20 -9.61
CA ILE A 28 -8.88 -8.81 -9.24
C ILE A 28 -8.33 -8.54 -7.85
N SER A 29 -7.49 -7.52 -7.72
CA SER A 29 -6.90 -7.11 -6.44
C SER A 29 -6.52 -5.63 -6.46
N GLY A 30 -6.12 -5.09 -5.31
CA GLY A 30 -5.71 -3.69 -5.16
C GLY A 30 -4.37 -3.39 -5.84
N PHE A 31 -4.28 -2.23 -6.50
CA PHE A 31 -3.03 -1.77 -7.11
C PHE A 31 -1.94 -1.51 -6.07
N ASP A 32 -2.32 -1.04 -4.87
CA ASP A 32 -1.46 -0.86 -3.72
C ASP A 32 -0.77 -2.16 -3.30
N LEU A 33 -1.51 -3.26 -3.23
CA LEU A 33 -0.97 -4.57 -2.85
C LEU A 33 0.04 -5.09 -3.87
N LEU A 34 -0.24 -4.88 -5.18
CA LEU A 34 0.72 -5.20 -6.22
C LEU A 34 2.00 -4.38 -6.06
N LYS A 35 1.88 -3.06 -5.81
CA LYS A 35 3.02 -2.17 -5.68
C LYS A 35 3.81 -2.38 -4.39
N GLU A 36 3.16 -2.81 -3.32
CA GLU A 36 3.82 -3.20 -2.07
C GLU A 36 4.59 -4.52 -2.19
N SER A 37 4.20 -5.39 -3.13
CA SER A 37 4.84 -6.69 -3.33
C SER A 37 6.29 -6.56 -3.81
N GLU A 38 7.07 -7.61 -3.61
CA GLU A 38 8.45 -7.69 -4.10
C GLU A 38 8.53 -7.53 -5.62
N ILE A 39 9.64 -6.99 -6.11
CA ILE A 39 9.87 -6.72 -7.55
C ILE A 39 9.70 -7.98 -8.40
N ASN A 40 10.10 -9.15 -7.90
CA ASN A 40 9.95 -10.42 -8.60
C ASN A 40 8.47 -10.80 -8.79
N ILE A 41 7.61 -10.54 -7.80
CA ILE A 41 6.17 -10.71 -7.88
C ILE A 41 5.59 -9.75 -8.91
N GLN A 42 5.95 -8.47 -8.84
CA GLN A 42 5.46 -7.43 -9.77
C GLN A 42 5.82 -7.75 -11.23
N LYS A 43 7.05 -8.23 -11.50
CA LYS A 43 7.51 -8.59 -12.85
C LYS A 43 6.67 -9.69 -13.50
N ASN A 44 6.11 -10.61 -12.73
CA ASN A 44 5.31 -11.72 -13.22
C ASN A 44 3.84 -11.37 -13.44
N ILE A 45 3.42 -10.15 -13.08
CA ILE A 45 2.04 -9.71 -13.18
C ILE A 45 1.92 -8.59 -14.22
N LYS A 46 0.87 -8.65 -15.04
CA LYS A 46 0.46 -7.58 -15.93
C LYS A 46 -0.86 -7.01 -15.46
N VAL A 47 -0.93 -5.70 -15.21
CA VAL A 47 -2.19 -4.99 -15.02
C VAL A 47 -2.84 -4.83 -16.38
N GLU A 48 -4.00 -5.46 -16.58
CA GLU A 48 -4.75 -5.41 -17.84
C GLU A 48 -5.71 -4.20 -17.85
N LYS A 49 -6.36 -3.93 -16.70
CA LYS A 49 -7.32 -2.84 -16.59
C LYS A 49 -7.44 -2.33 -15.15
N LYS A 50 -7.59 -1.01 -14.99
CA LYS A 50 -8.11 -0.38 -13.78
C LYS A 50 -9.63 -0.42 -13.81
N LEU A 51 -10.28 -0.87 -12.73
CA LEU A 51 -11.70 -1.20 -12.74
C LEU A 51 -12.63 -0.09 -12.27
N ASN A 52 -12.08 1.08 -11.95
CA ASN A 52 -12.81 2.29 -11.53
C ASN A 52 -13.72 2.09 -10.30
N PHE A 53 -13.30 1.21 -9.38
CA PHE A 53 -13.90 1.04 -8.06
C PHE A 53 -12.82 0.67 -7.03
N GLY A 54 -13.20 0.66 -5.72
CA GLY A 54 -12.26 0.37 -4.64
C GLY A 54 -11.15 1.41 -4.54
N PHE A 55 -11.47 2.68 -4.80
CA PHE A 55 -10.52 3.78 -4.70
C PHE A 55 -10.06 3.96 -3.26
N ALA A 56 -8.76 4.08 -3.09
CA ALA A 56 -8.14 4.39 -1.83
C ALA A 56 -6.75 5.00 -2.06
N ASN A 57 -6.30 5.82 -1.11
CA ASN A 57 -4.98 6.43 -1.14
C ASN A 57 -4.14 5.85 -0.01
N LEU A 58 -2.91 5.45 -0.31
CA LEU A 58 -1.90 5.21 0.71
C LEU A 58 -1.33 6.56 1.11
N VAL A 59 -1.43 6.89 2.40
CA VAL A 59 -1.01 8.20 2.91
C VAL A 59 -0.10 8.07 4.11
N LEU A 60 0.73 9.09 4.33
CA LEU A 60 1.51 9.27 5.53
C LEU A 60 0.76 10.25 6.45
N ALA A 61 0.49 9.83 7.67
CA ALA A 61 -0.22 10.60 8.67
C ALA A 61 0.55 10.69 9.99
N VAL A 62 0.47 11.84 10.62
CA VAL A 62 1.13 12.17 11.89
C VAL A 62 0.07 12.45 12.95
N ARG A 63 0.39 12.23 14.23
CA ARG A 63 -0.47 12.62 15.34
C ARG A 63 -0.61 14.16 15.37
N GLU A 64 -1.79 14.64 15.67
CA GLU A 64 -2.09 16.09 15.76
C GLU A 64 -1.18 16.83 16.77
N GLU A 65 -0.61 16.11 17.74
CA GLU A 65 0.35 16.66 18.71
C GLU A 65 1.66 17.13 18.07
N PHE A 66 2.01 16.64 16.89
CA PHE A 66 3.15 17.12 16.12
C PHE A 66 2.73 18.39 15.33
N ILE A 67 2.55 19.50 16.07
CA ILE A 67 1.94 20.73 15.55
C ILE A 67 2.72 21.38 14.41
N ASP A 68 4.03 21.18 14.36
CA ASP A 68 4.95 21.81 13.39
C ASP A 68 5.28 20.90 12.19
N VAL A 69 4.68 19.69 12.08
CA VAL A 69 4.97 18.72 10.99
C VAL A 69 3.84 18.70 9.99
N PHE A 70 3.94 19.46 8.91
CA PHE A 70 2.93 19.55 7.84
C PHE A 70 3.36 18.85 6.54
N THR A 71 4.66 18.74 6.30
CA THR A 71 5.25 18.18 5.08
C THR A 71 6.30 17.14 5.42
N THR A 72 6.80 16.43 4.39
CA THR A 72 7.93 15.51 4.56
C THR A 72 9.23 16.23 4.87
N LEU A 73 9.37 17.49 4.48
CA LEU A 73 10.53 18.31 4.84
C LEU A 73 10.55 18.60 6.35
N ASP A 74 9.42 19.05 6.91
CA ASP A 74 9.28 19.26 8.35
C ASP A 74 9.52 17.95 9.12
N LEU A 75 9.05 16.83 8.55
CA LEU A 75 9.27 15.51 9.14
C LEU A 75 10.75 15.14 9.20
N ASP A 76 11.55 15.47 8.18
CA ASP A 76 12.98 15.17 8.18
C ASP A 76 13.71 15.92 9.29
N GLU A 77 13.41 17.24 9.45
CA GLU A 77 13.98 18.07 10.51
C GLU A 77 13.60 17.52 11.90
N VAL A 78 12.31 17.24 12.12
CA VAL A 78 11.83 16.70 13.40
C VAL A 78 12.36 15.30 13.67
N ALA A 79 12.54 14.46 12.64
CA ALA A 79 13.09 13.11 12.81
C ALA A 79 14.56 13.15 13.25
N ASP A 80 15.35 14.12 12.76
CA ASP A 80 16.73 14.32 13.16
C ASP A 80 16.83 14.79 14.64
N GLU A 81 16.03 15.79 15.02
CA GLU A 81 15.95 16.26 16.41
C GLU A 81 15.45 15.15 17.35
N PHE A 82 14.42 14.42 16.93
CA PHE A 82 13.88 13.29 17.68
C PHE A 82 14.94 12.24 17.96
N ARG A 83 15.76 11.90 16.96
CA ARG A 83 16.87 10.98 17.08
C ARG A 83 17.92 11.48 18.09
N LYS A 84 18.28 12.76 18.02
CA LYS A 84 19.25 13.38 18.94
C LYS A 84 18.75 13.34 20.39
N LYS A 85 17.46 13.67 20.61
CA LYS A 85 16.84 13.73 21.93
C LYS A 85 16.55 12.36 22.53
N ASN A 86 15.94 11.46 21.73
CA ASN A 86 15.41 10.17 22.23
C ASN A 86 16.38 9.00 22.02
N LYS A 87 17.53 9.21 21.37
CA LYS A 87 18.55 8.19 21.05
C LYS A 87 17.97 6.99 20.25
N ARG A 88 16.88 7.20 19.52
CA ARG A 88 16.25 6.23 18.61
C ARG A 88 15.62 6.93 17.42
N LEU A 89 15.37 6.17 16.36
CA LEU A 89 14.68 6.66 15.19
C LEU A 89 13.18 6.89 15.47
N ILE A 90 12.57 7.83 14.76
CA ILE A 90 11.10 7.99 14.73
C ILE A 90 10.47 6.75 14.09
N ARG A 91 9.37 6.26 14.66
CA ARG A 91 8.73 5.01 14.21
C ARG A 91 7.50 5.32 13.37
N ILE A 92 7.37 4.57 12.27
CA ILE A 92 6.23 4.66 11.35
C ILE A 92 5.54 3.30 11.31
N GLY A 93 4.30 3.23 11.79
CA GLY A 93 3.48 2.03 11.73
C GLY A 93 2.93 1.84 10.32
N SER A 94 3.13 0.67 9.70
CA SER A 94 2.60 0.42 8.36
C SER A 94 2.45 -1.05 8.02
N LYS A 95 1.48 -1.35 7.14
CA LYS A 95 1.36 -2.61 6.38
C LYS A 95 2.05 -2.51 5.00
N TYR A 96 2.45 -1.32 4.60
CA TYR A 96 3.02 -0.95 3.30
C TYR A 96 4.48 -0.48 3.45
N ALA A 97 5.31 -1.36 4.03
CA ALA A 97 6.68 -1.01 4.41
C ALA A 97 7.56 -0.64 3.21
N ASN A 98 7.38 -1.31 2.07
CA ASN A 98 8.19 -1.07 0.88
C ASN A 98 7.85 0.28 0.25
N LEU A 99 6.56 0.54 0.02
CA LEU A 99 6.08 1.80 -0.54
C LEU A 99 6.42 2.98 0.37
N THR A 100 6.19 2.84 1.68
CA THR A 100 6.50 3.89 2.66
C THR A 100 7.99 4.23 2.65
N ARG A 101 8.86 3.22 2.65
CA ARG A 101 10.31 3.41 2.64
C ARG A 101 10.77 4.08 1.34
N GLN A 102 10.29 3.60 0.18
CA GLN A 102 10.64 4.19 -1.12
C GLN A 102 10.21 5.65 -1.18
N TYR A 103 9.01 5.96 -0.72
CA TYR A 103 8.47 7.31 -0.71
C TYR A 103 9.34 8.24 0.16
N LEU A 104 9.60 7.88 1.41
CA LEU A 104 10.37 8.71 2.34
C LEU A 104 11.80 8.92 1.86
N TYR A 105 12.46 7.90 1.36
CA TYR A 105 13.80 8.06 0.76
C TYR A 105 13.80 8.98 -0.45
N SER A 106 12.76 8.92 -1.29
CA SER A 106 12.62 9.84 -2.43
C SER A 106 12.41 11.30 -2.03
N ARG A 107 11.99 11.54 -0.76
CA ARG A 107 11.83 12.86 -0.15
C ARG A 107 13.01 13.29 0.72
N GLY A 108 14.07 12.48 0.78
CA GLY A 108 15.27 12.76 1.58
C GLY A 108 15.16 12.36 3.05
N VAL A 109 13.99 11.92 3.52
CA VAL A 109 13.80 11.51 4.93
C VAL A 109 14.51 10.18 5.17
N THR A 110 15.41 10.14 6.14
CA THR A 110 16.25 8.95 6.41
C THR A 110 16.22 8.47 7.87
N ASN A 111 15.93 9.36 8.82
CA ASN A 111 15.96 9.07 10.25
C ASN A 111 14.67 8.44 10.79
N PHE A 112 14.19 7.37 10.15
CA PHE A 112 12.99 6.64 10.55
C PHE A 112 13.20 5.12 10.61
N SER A 113 12.28 4.45 11.31
CA SER A 113 12.14 2.99 11.31
C SER A 113 10.70 2.60 11.04
N ILE A 114 10.47 1.50 10.29
CA ILE A 114 9.11 1.02 10.03
C ILE A 114 8.77 -0.11 10.97
N VAL A 115 7.67 0.05 11.70
CA VAL A 115 7.09 -0.97 12.57
C VAL A 115 5.93 -1.63 11.83
N LYS A 116 6.03 -2.95 11.62
CA LYS A 116 5.00 -3.70 10.87
C LYS A 116 3.69 -3.74 11.66
N SER A 117 2.64 -3.20 11.08
CA SER A 117 1.27 -3.34 11.60
C SER A 117 0.72 -4.73 11.31
N ARG A 118 0.14 -5.38 12.33
CA ARG A 118 -0.55 -6.67 12.21
C ARG A 118 -2.07 -6.56 12.33
N GLY A 119 -2.57 -5.39 12.68
CA GLY A 119 -3.99 -5.11 12.91
C GLY A 119 -4.39 -3.74 12.41
N ALA A 120 -5.12 -2.99 13.23
CA ALA A 120 -5.49 -1.61 12.98
C ALA A 120 -4.26 -0.70 13.06
N THR A 121 -3.81 -0.17 11.93
CA THR A 121 -2.57 0.63 11.87
C THR A 121 -2.73 1.97 12.60
N GLU A 122 -3.91 2.57 12.51
CA GLU A 122 -4.26 3.81 13.19
C GLU A 122 -4.12 3.72 14.71
N SER A 123 -4.38 2.54 15.29
CA SER A 123 -4.23 2.32 16.74
C SER A 123 -2.78 2.38 17.21
N MET A 124 -1.81 2.15 16.32
CA MET A 124 -0.38 2.17 16.69
C MET A 124 0.07 3.55 17.15
N ALA A 125 -0.49 4.60 16.59
CA ALA A 125 -0.23 5.97 17.04
C ALA A 125 -0.87 6.24 18.40
N ALA A 126 -2.12 5.79 18.62
CA ALA A 126 -2.84 5.99 19.87
C ALA A 126 -2.15 5.33 21.08
N ILE A 127 -1.57 4.14 20.90
CA ILE A 127 -0.84 3.41 21.97
C ILE A 127 0.67 3.69 21.97
N SER A 128 1.11 4.73 21.27
CA SER A 128 2.51 5.19 21.22
C SER A 128 3.52 4.12 20.78
N THR A 129 3.10 3.15 19.99
CA THR A 129 4.02 2.18 19.34
C THR A 129 4.65 2.73 18.07
N ALA A 130 4.07 3.79 17.51
CA ALA A 130 4.62 4.56 16.40
C ALA A 130 4.25 6.04 16.55
N GLU A 131 5.10 6.93 16.07
CA GLU A 131 4.87 8.38 16.05
C GLU A 131 4.04 8.80 14.83
N LEU A 132 4.24 8.10 13.72
CA LEU A 132 3.49 8.27 12.48
C LEU A 132 2.89 6.94 12.03
N ILE A 133 1.96 7.03 11.08
CA ILE A 133 1.49 5.85 10.36
C ILE A 133 1.51 6.08 8.85
N SER A 134 1.62 4.99 8.10
CA SER A 134 1.31 4.97 6.68
C SER A 134 0.26 3.89 6.45
N ASP A 135 -0.92 4.30 6.00
CA ASP A 135 -2.05 3.39 5.81
C ASP A 135 -2.96 3.83 4.66
N ILE A 136 -3.77 2.88 4.22
CA ILE A 136 -4.79 3.07 3.19
C ILE A 136 -5.99 3.82 3.77
N THR A 137 -6.44 4.84 3.06
CA THR A 137 -7.67 5.56 3.40
C THR A 137 -8.47 5.91 2.14
N SER A 138 -9.78 5.87 2.23
CA SER A 138 -10.68 6.36 1.17
C SER A 138 -11.27 7.74 1.49
N SER A 139 -11.68 7.97 2.72
CA SER A 139 -12.33 9.23 3.15
C SER A 139 -11.54 10.01 4.21
N GLY A 140 -10.50 9.41 4.80
CA GLY A 140 -9.74 10.00 5.91
C GLY A 140 -10.47 9.98 7.27
N GLN A 141 -11.73 9.52 7.34
CA GLN A 141 -12.52 9.57 8.58
C GLN A 141 -11.89 8.78 9.72
N THR A 142 -11.37 7.57 9.44
CA THR A 142 -10.69 6.74 10.44
C THR A 142 -9.44 7.42 10.99
N LEU A 143 -8.67 8.09 10.14
CA LEU A 143 -7.49 8.84 10.57
C LEU A 143 -7.88 9.99 11.50
N LYS A 144 -8.88 10.79 11.10
CA LYS A 144 -9.39 11.89 11.90
C LYS A 144 -9.95 11.44 13.25
N ALA A 145 -10.71 10.32 13.28
CA ALA A 145 -11.23 9.75 14.53
C ALA A 145 -10.12 9.31 15.50
N ASN A 146 -8.93 8.99 14.98
CA ASN A 146 -7.75 8.64 15.77
C ASN A 146 -6.77 9.82 15.96
N LYS A 147 -7.22 11.06 15.76
CA LYS A 147 -6.41 12.28 15.91
C LYS A 147 -5.13 12.25 15.07
N LEU A 148 -5.28 11.78 13.83
CA LEU A 148 -4.21 11.70 12.85
C LEU A 148 -4.48 12.68 11.71
N ARG A 149 -3.46 13.42 11.33
CA ARG A 149 -3.46 14.37 10.22
C ARG A 149 -2.55 13.89 9.12
N VAL A 150 -3.06 13.82 7.89
CA VAL A 150 -2.26 13.51 6.70
C VAL A 150 -1.34 14.69 6.41
N LEU A 151 -0.09 14.42 6.07
CA LEU A 151 0.84 15.44 5.62
C LEU A 151 0.39 16.03 4.27
N ASN A 152 0.64 17.32 4.03
CA ASN A 152 0.21 18.01 2.81
C ASN A 152 0.74 17.36 1.54
N ASP A 153 1.95 16.85 1.59
CA ASP A 153 2.59 16.07 0.53
C ASP A 153 2.61 14.56 0.86
N GLY A 154 1.84 14.10 1.84
CA GLY A 154 1.88 12.74 2.37
C GLY A 154 1.15 11.67 1.52
N GLU A 155 0.65 11.99 0.33
CA GLU A 155 0.05 11.00 -0.56
C GLU A 155 1.16 10.16 -1.23
N ILE A 156 1.24 8.88 -0.84
CA ILE A 156 2.27 7.95 -1.33
C ILE A 156 1.82 7.29 -2.64
N LEU A 157 0.56 6.85 -2.70
CA LEU A 157 0.02 6.12 -3.85
C LEU A 157 -1.49 6.25 -3.94
N LYS A 158 -2.01 6.55 -5.13
CA LYS A 158 -3.43 6.37 -5.48
C LYS A 158 -3.67 4.95 -5.94
N SER A 159 -4.58 4.25 -5.28
CA SER A 159 -4.92 2.86 -5.57
C SER A 159 -6.38 2.70 -5.96
N GLN A 160 -6.64 1.60 -6.67
CA GLN A 160 -7.97 1.10 -6.99
C GLN A 160 -7.91 -0.39 -7.30
N ALA A 161 -9.06 -1.04 -7.41
CA ALA A 161 -9.14 -2.41 -7.90
C ALA A 161 -8.65 -2.51 -9.35
N CYS A 162 -7.84 -3.53 -9.63
CA CYS A 162 -7.27 -3.79 -10.94
C CYS A 162 -7.51 -5.25 -11.37
N LEU A 163 -7.84 -5.44 -12.64
CA LEU A 163 -7.77 -6.74 -13.29
C LEU A 163 -6.31 -7.02 -13.65
N MET A 164 -5.79 -8.11 -13.14
CA MET A 164 -4.40 -8.52 -13.28
C MET A 164 -4.30 -9.88 -13.94
N ARG A 165 -3.23 -10.10 -14.69
CA ARG A 165 -2.95 -11.36 -15.36
C ARG A 165 -1.55 -11.86 -15.03
N SER A 166 -1.41 -13.17 -14.90
CA SER A 166 -0.10 -13.82 -14.84
C SER A 166 0.61 -13.76 -16.19
N ARG A 167 1.86 -13.34 -16.20
CA ARG A 167 2.74 -13.44 -17.36
C ARG A 167 3.19 -14.89 -17.63
N LEU A 168 3.07 -15.75 -16.62
CA LEU A 168 3.41 -17.17 -16.69
C LEU A 168 2.25 -18.03 -17.22
N SER A 169 1.04 -17.46 -17.38
CA SER A 169 -0.12 -18.19 -17.89
C SER A 169 0.11 -18.73 -19.31
N THR A 170 -0.09 -20.04 -19.48
CA THR A 170 -0.03 -20.73 -20.77
C THR A 170 -1.34 -20.67 -21.56
N LYS A 171 -2.46 -20.37 -20.90
CA LYS A 171 -3.83 -20.38 -21.47
C LYS A 171 -4.21 -19.07 -22.17
N LYS A 172 -3.31 -18.50 -22.95
CA LYS A 172 -3.45 -17.12 -23.51
C LYS A 172 -4.76 -16.86 -24.25
N LYS A 173 -5.25 -17.81 -25.08
CA LYS A 173 -6.50 -17.63 -25.86
C LYS A 173 -7.74 -17.51 -24.98
N GLY A 174 -7.91 -18.41 -24.00
CA GLY A 174 -9.03 -18.41 -23.07
C GLY A 174 -9.03 -17.18 -22.16
N VAL A 175 -7.86 -16.82 -21.61
CA VAL A 175 -7.65 -15.63 -20.77
C VAL A 175 -8.00 -14.36 -21.53
N ASN A 176 -7.56 -14.19 -22.77
CA ASN A 176 -7.86 -13.01 -23.57
C ASN A 176 -9.38 -12.88 -23.85
N LYS A 177 -10.10 -13.99 -24.02
CA LYS A 177 -11.56 -13.98 -24.19
C LYS A 177 -12.26 -13.48 -22.93
N ILE A 178 -11.81 -13.94 -21.74
CA ILE A 178 -12.37 -13.51 -20.45
C ILE A 178 -12.09 -12.04 -20.20
N ILE A 179 -10.85 -11.59 -20.43
CA ILE A 179 -10.45 -10.18 -20.25
C ILE A 179 -11.36 -9.27 -21.11
N LYS A 180 -11.62 -9.64 -22.37
CA LYS A 180 -12.51 -8.87 -23.25
C LYS A 180 -13.96 -8.82 -22.76
N LEU A 181 -14.44 -9.82 -22.00
CA LEU A 181 -15.79 -9.83 -21.44
C LEU A 181 -15.91 -8.94 -20.18
N ILE A 182 -14.80 -8.72 -19.47
CA ILE A 182 -14.74 -7.89 -18.25
C ILE A 182 -14.32 -6.45 -18.58
N SER A 183 -13.79 -6.24 -19.78
CA SER A 183 -13.36 -4.94 -20.30
C SER A 183 -14.52 -4.13 -20.86
#